data_dfb7ffdbd8e6af69fff4078f556d8999
#
_entry.id   dfb7ffdbd8e6af69fff4078f556d8999
#
_cell.length_a   1.000
_cell.length_b   1.000
_cell.length_c   1.000
_cell.angle_alpha   90.00
_cell.angle_beta   90.00
_cell.angle_gamma   90.00
#
_symmetry.space_group_name_H-M   'P 1'
#
loop_
_entity.id
_entity.type
_entity.pdbx_description
1 polymer ?
#
loop_
_entity_poly.entity_id
_entity_poly.type
_entity_poly.pdbx_seq_one_letter_code
_entity_poly.pdbx_strand_id
1 'polypeptide(L)'
;RLGFGGIPIQRITQEEATALIHKLPEYGVNYIDTARGYTVSEEYLGIAMEGIRDKFVLATKSMARTKEAMEKDIETSLKNLRTDHIDLYQVHNAPPAQMKIVTGEGGALEALLEAKAAGKIGHIGVTAHEVATFEMALDMDWVETIMFPYNFVELQAADLIRKCAEKGKGFICMKPLAGGSIENAPLAMRFIASNKDITVNIPGMASEDELK
;
A
#
# COMPACT_ATOMS: atom_id res chain seq x y z
N ARG A 1 0.70 -11.51 7.91
CA ARG A 1 -0.39 -10.70 8.48
C ARG A 1 -1.38 -10.34 7.38
N LEU A 2 -2.68 -10.15 7.73
CA LEU A 2 -3.72 -9.71 6.82
C LEU A 2 -3.90 -8.20 6.93
N GLY A 3 -3.94 -7.52 5.81
CA GLY A 3 -4.30 -6.12 5.65
C GLY A 3 -5.52 -5.97 4.75
N PHE A 4 -5.93 -4.74 4.52
CA PHE A 4 -7.08 -4.38 3.71
C PHE A 4 -6.64 -3.59 2.47
N GLY A 5 -7.00 -4.08 1.27
CA GLY A 5 -6.80 -3.36 0.01
C GLY A 5 -8.02 -2.52 -0.37
N GLY A 6 -7.85 -1.20 -0.37
CA GLY A 6 -8.93 -0.22 -0.53
C GLY A 6 -9.45 0.00 -1.96
N ILE A 7 -8.94 -0.72 -2.96
CA ILE A 7 -9.42 -0.54 -4.36
C ILE A 7 -10.92 -0.87 -4.52
N PRO A 8 -11.47 -1.97 -3.96
CA PRO A 8 -12.87 -2.34 -4.21
C PRO A 8 -13.89 -1.39 -3.58
N ILE A 9 -13.55 -0.65 -2.52
CA ILE A 9 -14.52 0.26 -1.87
C ILE A 9 -15.00 1.39 -2.80
N GLN A 10 -14.31 1.63 -3.92
CA GLN A 10 -14.78 2.55 -4.96
C GLN A 10 -16.10 2.12 -5.63
N ARG A 11 -16.54 0.87 -5.42
CA ARG A 11 -17.71 0.24 -6.07
C ARG A 11 -18.90 0.10 -5.15
N ILE A 12 -18.76 0.49 -3.90
CA ILE A 12 -19.79 0.44 -2.86
C ILE A 12 -20.10 1.84 -2.35
N THR A 13 -21.13 2.00 -1.55
CA THR A 13 -21.48 3.29 -0.97
C THR A 13 -20.54 3.67 0.18
N GLN A 14 -20.55 4.95 0.57
CA GLN A 14 -19.80 5.41 1.73
C GLN A 14 -20.22 4.69 3.03
N GLU A 15 -21.52 4.46 3.18
CA GLU A 15 -22.10 3.77 4.35
C GLU A 15 -21.60 2.32 4.43
N GLU A 16 -21.62 1.60 3.31
CA GLU A 16 -21.10 0.23 3.21
C GLU A 16 -19.59 0.18 3.50
N ALA A 17 -18.82 1.12 2.94
CA ALA A 17 -17.38 1.24 3.21
C ALA A 17 -17.13 1.50 4.70
N THR A 18 -17.88 2.42 5.33
CA THR A 18 -17.76 2.72 6.75
C THR A 18 -18.05 1.48 7.61
N ALA A 19 -19.15 0.77 7.32
CA ALA A 19 -19.51 -0.44 8.04
C ALA A 19 -18.40 -1.51 7.94
N LEU A 20 -17.83 -1.69 6.74
CA LEU A 20 -16.75 -2.64 6.49
C LEU A 20 -15.47 -2.27 7.27
N ILE A 21 -15.04 -1.00 7.21
CA ILE A 21 -13.83 -0.55 7.91
C ILE A 21 -13.96 -0.70 9.44
N HIS A 22 -15.15 -0.46 9.99
CA HIS A 22 -15.41 -0.66 11.43
C HIS A 22 -15.34 -2.13 11.86
N LYS A 23 -15.50 -3.08 10.92
CA LYS A 23 -15.37 -4.51 11.19
C LYS A 23 -13.92 -5.02 11.17
N LEU A 24 -13.01 -4.35 10.47
CA LEU A 24 -11.63 -4.81 10.31
C LEU A 24 -10.93 -5.16 11.63
N PRO A 25 -11.03 -4.34 12.72
CA PRO A 25 -10.39 -4.68 13.99
C PRO A 25 -10.92 -5.94 14.65
N GLU A 26 -12.20 -6.30 14.44
CA GLU A 26 -12.80 -7.53 14.98
C GLU A 26 -12.15 -8.79 14.39
N TYR A 27 -11.63 -8.68 13.15
CA TYR A 27 -10.90 -9.73 12.44
C TYR A 27 -9.37 -9.61 12.58
N GLY A 28 -8.88 -8.70 13.42
CA GLY A 28 -7.46 -8.48 13.63
C GLY A 28 -6.73 -7.78 12.47
N VAL A 29 -7.49 -7.16 11.54
CA VAL A 29 -6.95 -6.40 10.43
C VAL A 29 -6.73 -4.96 10.88
N ASN A 30 -5.47 -4.53 10.87
CA ASN A 30 -5.05 -3.19 11.31
C ASN A 30 -4.19 -2.45 10.27
N TYR A 31 -4.01 -2.98 9.07
CA TYR A 31 -3.31 -2.32 7.98
C TYR A 31 -4.28 -2.03 6.85
N ILE A 32 -4.32 -0.77 6.41
CA ILE A 32 -5.18 -0.31 5.31
C ILE A 32 -4.31 0.30 4.22
N ASP A 33 -4.50 -0.14 2.97
CA ASP A 33 -3.82 0.38 1.79
C ASP A 33 -4.80 1.05 0.83
N THR A 34 -4.50 2.28 0.43
CA THR A 34 -5.24 3.03 -0.59
C THR A 34 -4.29 3.73 -1.56
N ALA A 35 -4.78 4.64 -2.38
CA ALA A 35 -3.98 5.47 -3.29
C ALA A 35 -4.72 6.74 -3.73
N ARG A 36 -3.95 7.79 -4.07
CA ARG A 36 -4.45 8.99 -4.73
C ARG A 36 -5.29 8.69 -5.98
N GLY A 37 -4.85 7.69 -6.75
CA GLY A 37 -5.52 7.27 -7.99
C GLY A 37 -6.78 6.41 -7.80
N TYR A 38 -7.18 6.10 -6.56
CA TYR A 38 -8.36 5.26 -6.28
C TYR A 38 -9.61 6.12 -6.04
N THR A 39 -9.89 7.04 -6.95
CA THR A 39 -11.07 7.94 -6.99
C THR A 39 -11.51 8.42 -5.60
N VAL A 40 -12.56 7.84 -5.03
CA VAL A 40 -13.16 8.21 -3.74
C VAL A 40 -12.56 7.47 -2.53
N SER A 41 -11.64 6.52 -2.74
CA SER A 41 -11.19 5.61 -1.68
C SER A 41 -10.56 6.34 -0.49
N GLU A 42 -9.70 7.34 -0.72
CA GLU A 42 -9.12 8.13 0.38
C GLU A 42 -10.20 8.90 1.17
N GLU A 43 -11.19 9.48 0.48
CA GLU A 43 -12.28 10.23 1.12
C GLU A 43 -13.16 9.31 1.96
N TYR A 44 -13.50 8.13 1.41
CA TYR A 44 -14.30 7.13 2.10
C TYR A 44 -13.60 6.61 3.36
N LEU A 45 -12.30 6.33 3.26
CA LEU A 45 -11.49 5.92 4.39
C LEU A 45 -11.36 7.02 5.44
N GLY A 46 -11.18 8.28 5.03
CA GLY A 46 -11.11 9.40 5.95
C GLY A 46 -12.37 9.55 6.80
N ILE A 47 -13.55 9.38 6.19
CA ILE A 47 -14.85 9.38 6.89
C ILE A 47 -14.96 8.14 7.78
N ALA A 48 -14.65 6.96 7.25
CA ALA A 48 -14.82 5.69 7.96
C ALA A 48 -13.90 5.55 9.19
N MET A 49 -12.70 6.15 9.14
CA MET A 49 -11.74 6.09 10.24
C MET A 49 -11.93 7.18 11.31
N GLU A 50 -12.90 8.06 11.18
CA GLU A 50 -13.14 9.12 12.16
C GLU A 50 -13.40 8.53 13.56
N GLY A 51 -12.58 8.93 14.55
CA GLY A 51 -12.60 8.39 15.91
C GLY A 51 -11.96 7.03 16.13
N ILE A 52 -11.47 6.36 15.06
CA ILE A 52 -10.78 5.05 15.15
C ILE A 52 -9.48 5.00 14.33
N ARG A 53 -8.97 6.15 13.87
CA ARG A 53 -7.75 6.25 13.04
C ARG A 53 -6.53 5.56 13.67
N ASP A 54 -6.39 5.66 14.96
CA ASP A 54 -5.31 5.11 15.77
C ASP A 54 -5.27 3.57 15.80
N LYS A 55 -6.36 2.91 15.40
CA LYS A 55 -6.39 1.43 15.28
C LYS A 55 -5.68 0.91 14.03
N PHE A 56 -5.30 1.80 13.10
CA PHE A 56 -4.81 1.40 11.79
C PHE A 56 -3.42 1.95 11.47
N VAL A 57 -2.61 1.11 10.85
CA VAL A 57 -1.47 1.51 10.04
C VAL A 57 -2.01 1.86 8.66
N LEU A 58 -1.95 3.12 8.29
CA LEU A 58 -2.53 3.66 7.07
C LEU A 58 -1.46 3.88 6.00
N ALA A 59 -1.65 3.25 4.84
CA ALA A 59 -0.80 3.41 3.68
C ALA A 59 -1.56 4.02 2.51
N THR A 60 -0.94 4.98 1.83
CA THR A 60 -1.39 5.49 0.52
C THR A 60 -0.21 5.60 -0.44
N LYS A 61 -0.48 6.01 -1.68
CA LYS A 61 0.52 6.08 -2.74
C LYS A 61 0.13 7.09 -3.82
N SER A 62 1.15 7.69 -4.44
CA SER A 62 0.98 8.67 -5.51
C SER A 62 1.78 8.30 -6.75
N MET A 63 1.23 8.64 -7.91
CA MET A 63 1.90 8.54 -9.21
C MET A 63 2.72 9.80 -9.55
N ALA A 64 2.83 10.78 -8.65
CA ALA A 64 3.67 11.95 -8.83
C ALA A 64 5.14 11.56 -8.96
N ARG A 65 5.88 12.25 -9.83
CA ARG A 65 7.29 12.01 -10.10
C ARG A 65 8.17 13.21 -9.78
N THR A 66 7.58 14.41 -9.73
CA THR A 66 8.28 15.65 -9.37
C THR A 66 7.98 16.05 -7.93
N LYS A 67 8.85 16.84 -7.34
CA LYS A 67 8.71 17.37 -5.98
C LYS A 67 7.38 18.08 -5.79
N GLU A 68 7.10 19.07 -6.62
CA GLU A 68 5.86 19.89 -6.53
C GLU A 68 4.58 19.03 -6.61
N ALA A 69 4.53 18.08 -7.56
CA ALA A 69 3.38 17.21 -7.71
C ALA A 69 3.20 16.28 -6.49
N MET A 70 4.30 15.77 -5.93
CA MET A 70 4.26 14.90 -4.75
C MET A 70 3.85 15.67 -3.50
N GLU A 71 4.35 16.89 -3.28
CA GLU A 71 3.91 17.77 -2.19
C GLU A 71 2.39 17.98 -2.23
N LYS A 72 1.87 18.35 -3.41
CA LYS A 72 0.44 18.54 -3.61
C LYS A 72 -0.36 17.26 -3.32
N ASP A 73 0.12 16.11 -3.76
CA ASP A 73 -0.55 14.82 -3.53
C ASP A 73 -0.53 14.43 -2.05
N ILE A 74 0.56 14.66 -1.33
CA ILE A 74 0.65 14.41 0.12
C ILE A 74 -0.38 15.26 0.87
N GLU A 75 -0.46 16.57 0.60
CA GLU A 75 -1.44 17.46 1.24
C GLU A 75 -2.87 17.04 0.91
N THR A 76 -3.11 16.61 -0.33
CA THR A 76 -4.43 16.14 -0.75
C THR A 76 -4.79 14.83 -0.05
N SER A 77 -3.84 13.89 0.09
CA SER A 77 -4.06 12.63 0.83
C SER A 77 -4.38 12.88 2.30
N LEU A 78 -3.61 13.74 2.98
CA LEU A 78 -3.88 14.12 4.38
C LEU A 78 -5.28 14.70 4.55
N LYS A 79 -5.68 15.60 3.64
CA LYS A 79 -7.01 16.20 3.65
C LYS A 79 -8.11 15.16 3.43
N ASN A 80 -8.00 14.32 2.41
CA ASN A 80 -9.00 13.32 2.07
C ASN A 80 -9.14 12.27 3.16
N LEU A 81 -8.01 11.80 3.70
CA LEU A 81 -7.94 10.83 4.78
C LEU A 81 -8.28 11.41 6.16
N ARG A 82 -8.52 12.74 6.26
CA ARG A 82 -8.86 13.46 7.49
C ARG A 82 -7.89 13.18 8.65
N THR A 83 -6.60 13.19 8.34
CA THR A 83 -5.52 12.90 9.30
C THR A 83 -4.36 13.87 9.10
N ASP A 84 -3.57 14.08 10.12
CA ASP A 84 -2.32 14.85 10.08
C ASP A 84 -1.09 13.96 9.85
N HIS A 85 -1.27 12.62 9.87
CA HIS A 85 -0.20 11.65 9.71
C HIS A 85 -0.65 10.43 8.89
N ILE A 86 0.21 10.01 7.94
CA ILE A 86 0.08 8.79 7.16
C ILE A 86 1.28 7.90 7.48
N ASP A 87 1.04 6.66 7.93
CA ASP A 87 2.11 5.77 8.38
C ASP A 87 3.07 5.35 7.27
N LEU A 88 2.55 5.10 6.06
CA LEU A 88 3.35 4.72 4.89
C LEU A 88 2.88 5.46 3.63
N TYR A 89 3.80 6.22 3.01
CA TYR A 89 3.54 6.84 1.71
C TYR A 89 4.41 6.21 0.63
N GLN A 90 3.82 5.80 -0.49
CA GLN A 90 4.52 4.99 -1.49
C GLN A 90 4.60 5.69 -2.85
N VAL A 91 5.74 5.57 -3.51
CA VAL A 91 5.87 5.87 -4.95
C VAL A 91 5.12 4.79 -5.73
N HIS A 92 4.05 5.19 -6.41
CA HIS A 92 3.11 4.27 -7.06
C HIS A 92 3.57 3.88 -8.45
N ASN A 93 3.96 2.63 -8.62
CA ASN A 93 4.23 1.98 -9.91
C ASN A 93 5.15 2.82 -10.84
N ALA A 94 6.35 3.12 -10.40
CA ALA A 94 7.34 3.83 -11.19
C ALA A 94 8.28 2.84 -11.91
N PRO A 95 8.17 2.67 -13.25
CA PRO A 95 9.16 1.92 -14.03
C PRO A 95 10.57 2.49 -13.85
N PRO A 96 11.65 1.73 -14.15
CA PRO A 96 13.04 2.17 -13.91
C PRO A 96 13.39 3.56 -14.45
N ALA A 97 12.86 3.93 -15.62
CA ALA A 97 13.08 5.25 -16.20
C ALA A 97 12.42 6.36 -15.36
N GLN A 98 11.23 6.11 -14.82
CA GLN A 98 10.53 7.07 -13.95
C GLN A 98 11.14 7.12 -12.53
N MET A 99 11.69 6.01 -12.03
CA MET A 99 12.42 6.01 -10.75
C MET A 99 13.63 6.96 -10.80
N LYS A 100 14.31 7.09 -11.94
CA LYS A 100 15.38 8.08 -12.12
C LYS A 100 14.88 9.52 -11.97
N ILE A 101 13.66 9.80 -12.43
CA ILE A 101 13.03 11.12 -12.23
C ILE A 101 12.69 11.34 -10.75
N VAL A 102 12.09 10.33 -10.11
CA VAL A 102 11.73 10.37 -8.69
C VAL A 102 12.93 10.69 -7.79
N THR A 103 14.11 10.12 -8.11
CA THR A 103 15.35 10.27 -7.30
C THR A 103 16.28 11.38 -7.79
N GLY A 104 15.97 12.03 -8.93
CA GLY A 104 16.75 13.15 -9.48
C GLY A 104 16.45 14.47 -8.77
N GLU A 105 17.19 15.52 -9.17
CA GLU A 105 16.95 16.88 -8.69
C GLU A 105 15.52 17.35 -9.01
N GLY A 106 14.81 17.90 -8.01
CA GLY A 106 13.39 18.25 -8.13
C GLY A 106 12.45 17.04 -8.23
N GLY A 107 12.94 15.85 -7.92
CA GLY A 107 12.17 14.61 -7.94
C GLY A 107 11.27 14.43 -6.72
N ALA A 108 10.31 13.52 -6.83
CA ALA A 108 9.33 13.26 -5.79
C ALA A 108 9.94 12.80 -4.46
N LEU A 109 11.13 12.21 -4.46
CA LEU A 109 11.83 11.78 -3.25
C LEU A 109 12.13 12.96 -2.31
N GLU A 110 12.47 14.14 -2.84
CA GLU A 110 12.71 15.30 -2.00
C GLU A 110 11.50 15.66 -1.16
N ALA A 111 10.30 15.70 -1.78
CA ALA A 111 9.06 15.97 -1.08
C ALA A 111 8.71 14.90 -0.02
N LEU A 112 8.96 13.63 -0.34
CA LEU A 112 8.74 12.52 0.60
C LEU A 112 9.66 12.63 1.83
N LEU A 113 10.94 12.95 1.63
CA LEU A 113 11.88 13.13 2.73
C LEU A 113 11.54 14.35 3.59
N GLU A 114 11.13 15.46 2.99
CA GLU A 114 10.67 16.66 3.70
C GLU A 114 9.38 16.38 4.49
N ALA A 115 8.41 15.68 3.91
CA ALA A 115 7.17 15.29 4.59
C ALA A 115 7.44 14.33 5.77
N LYS A 116 8.40 13.40 5.61
CA LYS A 116 8.85 12.52 6.69
C LYS A 116 9.52 13.30 7.81
N ALA A 117 10.42 14.23 7.48
CA ALA A 117 11.07 15.10 8.47
C ALA A 117 10.06 16.00 9.22
N ALA A 118 8.99 16.42 8.54
CA ALA A 118 7.90 17.19 9.13
C ALA A 118 6.89 16.35 9.95
N GLY A 119 7.05 15.03 9.98
CA GLY A 119 6.14 14.11 10.69
C GLY A 119 4.81 13.86 9.98
N LYS A 120 4.61 14.35 8.76
CA LYS A 120 3.39 14.12 7.96
C LYS A 120 3.29 12.69 7.46
N ILE A 121 4.42 12.04 7.19
CA ILE A 121 4.50 10.62 6.85
C ILE A 121 5.52 9.91 7.73
N GLY A 122 5.25 8.63 8.04
CA GLY A 122 6.13 7.81 8.88
C GLY A 122 7.22 7.12 8.09
N HIS A 123 6.83 6.41 7.05
CA HIS A 123 7.71 5.57 6.23
C HIS A 123 7.53 5.83 4.74
N ILE A 124 8.56 5.48 3.95
CA ILE A 124 8.53 5.64 2.49
C ILE A 124 8.66 4.26 1.85
N GLY A 125 7.78 3.98 0.88
CA GLY A 125 7.79 2.73 0.12
C GLY A 125 7.71 2.93 -1.38
N VAL A 126 7.83 1.81 -2.09
CA VAL A 126 7.69 1.74 -3.55
C VAL A 126 6.73 0.63 -3.90
N THR A 127 5.85 0.86 -4.87
CA THR A 127 5.07 -0.21 -5.47
C THR A 127 5.56 -0.49 -6.89
N ALA A 128 5.64 -1.75 -7.27
CA ALA A 128 6.14 -2.17 -8.56
C ALA A 128 5.29 -3.29 -9.16
N HIS A 129 5.27 -3.35 -10.49
CA HIS A 129 4.74 -4.46 -11.27
C HIS A 129 5.83 -5.11 -12.14
N GLU A 130 6.97 -4.44 -12.29
CA GLU A 130 8.12 -4.94 -13.03
C GLU A 130 9.21 -5.39 -12.05
N VAL A 131 9.78 -6.56 -12.29
CA VAL A 131 10.89 -7.12 -11.50
C VAL A 131 12.07 -6.16 -11.46
N ALA A 132 12.40 -5.50 -12.57
CA ALA A 132 13.49 -4.53 -12.64
C ALA A 132 13.31 -3.36 -11.66
N THR A 133 12.09 -2.86 -11.46
CA THR A 133 11.80 -1.82 -10.46
C THR A 133 11.96 -2.36 -9.04
N PHE A 134 11.53 -3.61 -8.80
CA PHE A 134 11.72 -4.24 -7.49
C PHE A 134 13.21 -4.38 -7.15
N GLU A 135 14.02 -4.92 -8.08
CA GLU A 135 15.46 -5.07 -7.91
C GLU A 135 16.14 -3.72 -7.64
N MET A 136 15.78 -2.69 -8.40
CA MET A 136 16.27 -1.33 -8.19
C MET A 136 15.91 -0.81 -6.79
N ALA A 137 14.67 -0.98 -6.34
CA ALA A 137 14.20 -0.52 -5.04
C ALA A 137 14.88 -1.24 -3.85
N LEU A 138 15.30 -2.50 -4.05
CA LEU A 138 16.06 -3.25 -3.02
C LEU A 138 17.36 -2.56 -2.62
N ASP A 139 18.02 -1.87 -3.55
CA ASP A 139 19.31 -1.23 -3.35
C ASP A 139 19.21 0.27 -2.95
N MET A 140 17.99 0.80 -2.84
CA MET A 140 17.74 2.18 -2.43
C MET A 140 17.55 2.28 -0.91
N ASP A 141 18.43 2.97 -0.21
CA ASP A 141 18.42 3.08 1.27
C ASP A 141 17.16 3.77 1.82
N TRP A 142 16.57 4.69 1.06
CA TRP A 142 15.35 5.40 1.46
C TRP A 142 14.07 4.55 1.33
N VAL A 143 14.12 3.42 0.63
CA VAL A 143 12.98 2.50 0.48
C VAL A 143 12.89 1.58 1.69
N GLU A 144 11.83 1.71 2.46
CA GLU A 144 11.57 0.91 3.66
C GLU A 144 10.63 -0.26 3.39
N THR A 145 9.72 -0.12 2.40
CA THR A 145 8.82 -1.19 1.97
C THR A 145 8.76 -1.30 0.46
N ILE A 146 8.55 -2.52 -0.03
CA ILE A 146 8.28 -2.79 -1.44
C ILE A 146 6.98 -3.57 -1.56
N MET A 147 6.05 -3.05 -2.40
CA MET A 147 4.80 -3.72 -2.72
C MET A 147 4.88 -4.31 -4.12
N PHE A 148 4.56 -5.61 -4.23
CA PHE A 148 4.62 -6.32 -5.52
C PHE A 148 3.56 -7.43 -5.58
N PRO A 149 3.05 -7.81 -6.79
CA PRO A 149 2.17 -8.95 -6.95
C PRO A 149 2.86 -10.27 -6.55
N TYR A 150 2.18 -11.07 -5.74
CA TYR A 150 2.65 -12.41 -5.41
C TYR A 150 1.49 -13.32 -5.02
N ASN A 151 1.42 -14.49 -5.66
CA ASN A 151 0.45 -15.54 -5.39
C ASN A 151 0.99 -16.85 -5.98
N PHE A 152 0.29 -17.97 -5.85
CA PHE A 152 0.80 -19.27 -6.29
C PHE A 152 0.85 -19.47 -7.83
N VAL A 153 0.34 -18.50 -8.61
CA VAL A 153 0.49 -18.50 -10.09
C VAL A 153 1.45 -17.40 -10.58
N GLU A 154 1.84 -16.45 -9.72
CA GLU A 154 2.78 -15.37 -9.99
C GLU A 154 3.95 -15.44 -8.99
N LEU A 155 4.98 -16.25 -9.32
CA LEU A 155 6.08 -16.58 -8.41
C LEU A 155 7.38 -15.80 -8.67
N GLN A 156 7.39 -14.88 -9.64
CA GLN A 156 8.59 -14.14 -10.05
C GLN A 156 9.24 -13.32 -8.94
N ALA A 157 8.49 -13.00 -7.86
CA ALA A 157 9.01 -12.26 -6.72
C ALA A 157 9.56 -13.15 -5.59
N ALA A 158 9.51 -14.48 -5.69
CA ALA A 158 9.84 -15.38 -4.57
C ALA A 158 11.24 -15.13 -3.97
N ASP A 159 12.27 -15.04 -4.81
CA ASP A 159 13.64 -14.76 -4.36
C ASP A 159 13.80 -13.31 -3.89
N LEU A 160 13.06 -12.38 -4.48
CA LEU A 160 13.12 -10.95 -4.12
C LEU A 160 12.46 -10.68 -2.76
N ILE A 161 11.43 -11.43 -2.40
CA ILE A 161 10.80 -11.37 -1.06
C ILE A 161 11.81 -11.72 0.02
N ARG A 162 12.58 -12.80 -0.17
CA ARG A 162 13.65 -13.19 0.75
C ARG A 162 14.73 -12.12 0.85
N LYS A 163 15.16 -11.54 -0.29
CA LYS A 163 16.13 -10.43 -0.31
C LYS A 163 15.61 -9.17 0.40
N CYS A 164 14.29 -8.88 0.33
CA CYS A 164 13.67 -7.82 1.11
C CYS A 164 13.89 -8.04 2.62
N ALA A 165 13.58 -9.23 3.10
CA ALA A 165 13.74 -9.56 4.52
C ALA A 165 15.22 -9.50 4.96
N GLU A 166 16.16 -10.01 4.14
CA GLU A 166 17.61 -9.93 4.38
C GLU A 166 18.13 -8.49 4.48
N LYS A 167 17.51 -7.56 3.73
CA LYS A 167 17.83 -6.13 3.75
C LYS A 167 17.03 -5.34 4.80
N GLY A 168 16.20 -5.99 5.62
CA GLY A 168 15.36 -5.35 6.61
C GLY A 168 14.22 -4.49 6.03
N LYS A 169 13.83 -4.72 4.77
CA LYS A 169 12.73 -4.03 4.11
C LYS A 169 11.43 -4.82 4.25
N GLY A 170 10.30 -4.13 4.48
CA GLY A 170 8.99 -4.77 4.50
C GLY A 170 8.52 -5.16 3.09
N PHE A 171 8.00 -6.39 2.93
CA PHE A 171 7.33 -6.79 1.70
C PHE A 171 5.81 -6.77 1.87
N ILE A 172 5.13 -6.04 0.98
CA ILE A 172 3.66 -5.94 0.94
C ILE A 172 3.18 -6.74 -0.27
N CYS A 173 2.44 -7.81 0.00
CA CYS A 173 1.89 -8.68 -1.05
C CYS A 173 0.59 -8.09 -1.59
N MET A 174 0.58 -7.65 -2.84
CA MET A 174 -0.64 -7.28 -3.55
C MET A 174 -1.09 -8.38 -4.52
N LYS A 175 -2.36 -8.32 -4.94
CA LYS A 175 -3.00 -9.30 -5.83
C LYS A 175 -2.89 -10.76 -5.35
N PRO A 176 -3.16 -11.05 -4.08
CA PRO A 176 -3.08 -12.42 -3.56
C PRO A 176 -4.04 -13.40 -4.26
N LEU A 177 -5.12 -12.88 -4.85
CA LEU A 177 -6.10 -13.64 -5.63
C LEU A 177 -5.97 -13.43 -7.15
N ALA A 178 -4.79 -12.98 -7.63
CA ALA A 178 -4.52 -12.72 -9.05
C ALA A 178 -5.63 -11.87 -9.73
N GLY A 179 -6.10 -10.82 -9.04
CA GLY A 179 -7.19 -9.96 -9.54
C GLY A 179 -8.57 -10.62 -9.57
N GLY A 180 -8.77 -11.71 -8.82
CA GLY A 180 -10.01 -12.48 -8.77
C GLY A 180 -9.98 -13.76 -9.62
N SER A 181 -8.87 -14.04 -10.32
CA SER A 181 -8.72 -15.28 -11.10
C SER A 181 -8.51 -16.54 -10.25
N ILE A 182 -8.10 -16.36 -9.00
CA ILE A 182 -7.96 -17.45 -8.03
C ILE A 182 -9.24 -17.51 -7.18
N GLU A 183 -10.08 -18.51 -7.45
CA GLU A 183 -11.37 -18.69 -6.77
C GLU A 183 -11.21 -19.26 -5.34
N ASN A 184 -10.18 -20.08 -5.11
CA ASN A 184 -9.94 -20.69 -3.80
C ASN A 184 -9.17 -19.72 -2.88
N ALA A 185 -9.89 -18.73 -2.32
CA ALA A 185 -9.30 -17.74 -1.43
C ALA A 185 -8.61 -18.34 -0.18
N PRO A 186 -9.19 -19.34 0.52
CA PRO A 186 -8.51 -19.97 1.65
C PRO A 186 -7.18 -20.63 1.29
N LEU A 187 -7.06 -21.23 0.11
CA LEU A 187 -5.80 -21.79 -0.37
C LEU A 187 -4.76 -20.71 -0.66
N ALA A 188 -5.17 -19.65 -1.37
CA ALA A 188 -4.30 -18.52 -1.69
C ALA A 188 -3.78 -17.83 -0.41
N MET A 189 -4.65 -17.60 0.57
CA MET A 189 -4.25 -16.99 1.84
C MET A 189 -3.28 -17.87 2.62
N ARG A 190 -3.50 -19.19 2.68
CA ARG A 190 -2.57 -20.15 3.32
C ARG A 190 -1.22 -20.18 2.61
N PHE A 191 -1.20 -20.16 1.28
CA PHE A 191 0.03 -20.09 0.50
C PHE A 191 0.86 -18.85 0.88
N ILE A 192 0.26 -17.67 0.89
CA ILE A 192 0.94 -16.43 1.25
C ILE A 192 1.37 -16.44 2.72
N ALA A 193 0.50 -16.89 3.63
CA ALA A 193 0.80 -16.97 5.06
C ALA A 193 1.94 -17.96 5.40
N SER A 194 2.21 -18.95 4.54
CA SER A 194 3.33 -19.87 4.71
C SER A 194 4.70 -19.22 4.49
N ASN A 195 4.76 -18.10 3.77
CA ASN A 195 5.98 -17.32 3.59
C ASN A 195 6.13 -16.27 4.69
N LYS A 196 7.00 -16.54 5.67
CA LYS A 196 7.24 -15.67 6.83
C LYS A 196 7.91 -14.33 6.50
N ASP A 197 8.51 -14.22 5.31
CA ASP A 197 9.19 -13.00 4.84
C ASP A 197 8.19 -11.97 4.26
N ILE A 198 6.92 -12.35 4.11
CA ILE A 198 5.84 -11.43 3.73
C ILE A 198 5.36 -10.68 4.98
N THR A 199 5.55 -9.36 4.98
CA THR A 199 5.16 -8.50 6.11
C THR A 199 3.64 -8.40 6.25
N VAL A 200 2.96 -8.10 5.13
CA VAL A 200 1.50 -7.98 5.07
C VAL A 200 0.99 -8.36 3.68
N ASN A 201 -0.18 -8.95 3.66
CA ASN A 201 -0.95 -9.31 2.46
C ASN A 201 -2.22 -8.46 2.41
N ILE A 202 -2.48 -7.81 1.28
CA ILE A 202 -3.58 -6.84 1.11
C ILE A 202 -4.62 -7.28 0.06
N PRO A 203 -5.45 -8.31 0.34
CA PRO A 203 -6.59 -8.59 -0.52
C PRO A 203 -7.51 -7.38 -0.59
N GLY A 204 -8.05 -7.12 -1.78
CA GLY A 204 -9.14 -6.15 -1.93
C GLY A 204 -10.45 -6.75 -1.48
N MET A 205 -11.22 -6.02 -0.67
CA MET A 205 -12.52 -6.46 -0.14
C MET A 205 -13.55 -5.34 -0.24
N ALA A 206 -14.79 -5.69 -0.57
CA ALA A 206 -15.93 -4.78 -0.69
C ALA A 206 -17.11 -5.18 0.21
N SER A 207 -17.00 -6.28 0.94
CA SER A 207 -18.07 -6.77 1.83
C SER A 207 -17.50 -7.49 3.06
N GLU A 208 -18.34 -7.63 4.09
CA GLU A 208 -17.98 -8.41 5.28
C GLU A 208 -17.84 -9.91 4.95
N ASP A 209 -18.55 -10.42 3.95
CA ASP A 209 -18.45 -11.82 3.53
C ASP A 209 -17.09 -12.13 2.89
N GLU A 210 -16.48 -11.17 2.21
CA GLU A 210 -15.11 -11.29 1.69
C GLU A 210 -14.04 -11.16 2.79
N LEU A 211 -14.40 -10.64 3.97
CA LEU A 211 -13.54 -10.53 5.13
C LEU A 211 -13.49 -11.83 5.96
N LYS A 212 -14.56 -12.65 5.90
CA LYS A 212 -14.69 -13.96 6.59
C LYS A 212 -13.86 -15.05 5.92
#